data_9ba4d560d95050c7540d8082732cd745
#
_entry.id   9ba4d560d95050c7540d8082732cd745
#
_cell.length_a   1.000
_cell.length_b   1.000
_cell.length_c   1.000
_cell.angle_alpha   90.00
_cell.angle_beta   90.00
_cell.angle_gamma   90.00
#
_symmetry.space_group_name_H-M   'P 1'
#
loop_
_entity.id
_entity.type
_entity.pdbx_description
1 polymer ?
#
loop_
_entity_poly.entity_id
_entity_poly.type
_entity_poly.pdbx_seq_one_letter_code
_entity_poly.pdbx_strand_id
1 'polypeptide(L)'
;MSTDPTKKKDDHVSTSKALDDEQRVKVLSPGMLVAKRFFRNKLAVAGLVILVAMFLFSFIGGMVSPYNESQVFRKTDHVWKDYAGATYNKSYIFTTANGAEFPAQGQQKFILATNKGNDSFEANDVTYGLEQKGEDYWAIYSSESVATVLTLKGKSTYKQVGNTEITDEIKEGYEEAVANDANTFEVDGTTYTIEKAGRENQITISGEVAFATKKVFSAATNDAEMGFDFQQAALDAIEVGDASFEYDGATYELTTTEKE
;
A
#
# COMPACT_ATOMS: atom_id res chain seq x y z
N MET A 1 108.50 68.41 -20.71
CA MET A 1 108.83 67.53 -19.57
C MET A 1 107.53 66.93 -19.06
N SER A 2 107.51 65.67 -19.10
CA SER A 2 106.70 64.72 -18.35
C SER A 2 105.18 64.71 -18.57
N THR A 3 104.66 63.87 -19.41
CA THR A 3 104.11 62.53 -19.18
C THR A 3 103.13 62.42 -18.07
N ASP A 4 101.91 62.11 -18.41
CA ASP A 4 101.29 60.98 -17.74
C ASP A 4 100.07 60.47 -18.58
N PRO A 5 100.05 59.15 -18.84
CA PRO A 5 98.92 58.47 -19.45
C PRO A 5 98.13 57.80 -18.34
N THR A 6 96.87 57.78 -18.38
CA THR A 6 96.01 56.72 -17.84
C THR A 6 94.52 57.17 -17.72
N LYS A 7 93.69 56.66 -18.44
CA LYS A 7 92.62 55.78 -17.93
C LYS A 7 91.56 55.44 -18.99
N LYS A 8 91.80 54.36 -19.61
CA LYS A 8 90.76 53.67 -20.33
C LYS A 8 90.46 52.39 -19.56
N LYS A 9 89.51 52.46 -18.74
CA LYS A 9 88.87 51.23 -18.22
C LYS A 9 87.54 51.68 -17.56
N ASP A 10 86.44 51.28 -18.15
CA ASP A 10 85.22 50.98 -17.41
C ASP A 10 83.95 51.01 -18.30
N ASP A 11 84.05 50.96 -19.64
CA ASP A 11 82.81 50.92 -20.49
C ASP A 11 82.38 49.53 -21.00
N HIS A 12 82.97 48.43 -20.51
CA HIS A 12 82.63 47.10 -20.96
C HIS A 12 81.76 46.28 -19.97
N VAL A 13 81.40 46.79 -18.80
CA VAL A 13 80.64 46.00 -17.77
C VAL A 13 79.13 46.29 -17.80
N SER A 14 78.71 47.43 -18.36
CA SER A 14 77.27 47.81 -18.35
C SER A 14 76.48 47.23 -19.54
N THR A 15 77.18 46.92 -20.64
CA THR A 15 76.51 46.42 -21.84
C THR A 15 76.18 44.90 -21.74
N SER A 16 76.92 44.10 -21.01
CA SER A 16 76.63 42.68 -20.83
C SER A 16 75.44 42.41 -19.88
N LYS A 17 75.22 43.30 -18.88
CA LYS A 17 74.08 43.20 -17.97
C LYS A 17 72.79 43.62 -18.59
N ALA A 18 72.81 44.58 -19.50
CA ALA A 18 71.58 45.00 -20.23
C ALA A 18 71.16 43.96 -21.28
N LEU A 19 72.09 43.26 -21.94
CA LEU A 19 71.80 42.21 -22.89
C LEU A 19 71.31 40.92 -22.21
N ASP A 20 71.69 40.65 -20.98
CA ASP A 20 71.27 39.47 -20.24
C ASP A 20 69.84 39.64 -19.67
N ASP A 21 69.45 40.91 -19.39
CA ASP A 21 68.04 41.18 -18.96
C ASP A 21 67.06 41.21 -20.11
N GLU A 22 67.46 41.60 -21.31
CA GLU A 22 66.57 41.54 -22.50
C GLU A 22 66.34 40.14 -23.00
N GLN A 23 67.19 39.15 -22.72
CA GLN A 23 67.06 37.76 -23.15
C GLN A 23 66.38 36.83 -22.12
N ARG A 24 65.96 37.32 -20.99
CA ARG A 24 65.06 36.57 -20.12
C ARG A 24 63.63 36.56 -20.65
N VAL A 25 63.46 36.03 -21.83
CA VAL A 25 62.16 35.58 -22.32
C VAL A 25 61.74 34.46 -21.38
N LYS A 26 60.86 34.76 -20.48
CA LYS A 26 60.24 33.77 -19.60
C LYS A 26 59.57 32.71 -20.50
N VAL A 27 60.26 31.61 -20.72
CA VAL A 27 59.75 30.50 -21.50
C VAL A 27 58.55 29.91 -20.79
N LEU A 28 57.39 30.40 -21.11
CA LEU A 28 56.12 29.87 -20.59
C LEU A 28 55.99 28.44 -21.14
N SER A 29 55.71 27.50 -20.22
CA SER A 29 55.46 26.14 -20.66
C SER A 29 54.33 26.10 -21.71
N PRO A 30 54.35 25.20 -22.70
CA PRO A 30 53.32 25.10 -23.75
C PRO A 30 51.91 25.09 -23.16
N GLY A 31 51.68 24.43 -22.02
CA GLY A 31 50.39 24.38 -21.34
C GLY A 31 49.93 25.74 -20.84
N MET A 32 50.84 26.60 -20.31
CA MET A 32 50.52 27.92 -19.84
C MET A 32 50.16 28.88 -21.00
N LEU A 33 50.75 28.72 -22.14
CA LEU A 33 50.40 29.48 -23.36
C LEU A 33 48.99 29.13 -23.85
N VAL A 34 48.64 27.86 -23.85
CA VAL A 34 47.32 27.39 -24.24
C VAL A 34 46.28 27.91 -23.20
N ALA A 35 46.54 27.77 -21.92
CA ALA A 35 45.66 28.28 -20.85
C ALA A 35 45.42 29.79 -21.00
N LYS A 36 46.52 30.59 -21.21
CA LYS A 36 46.39 32.04 -21.38
C LYS A 36 45.57 32.42 -22.63
N ARG A 37 45.65 31.67 -23.72
CA ARG A 37 44.81 31.86 -24.91
C ARG A 37 43.38 31.49 -24.65
N PHE A 38 43.14 30.36 -23.95
CA PHE A 38 41.81 29.89 -23.57
C PHE A 38 41.07 30.92 -22.68
N PHE A 39 41.72 31.37 -21.61
CA PHE A 39 41.06 32.35 -20.68
C PHE A 39 40.88 33.75 -21.31
N ARG A 40 41.59 34.07 -22.40
CA ARG A 40 41.33 35.29 -23.18
C ARG A 40 40.09 35.24 -24.03
N ASN A 41 39.64 34.03 -24.37
CA ASN A 41 38.41 33.81 -25.12
C ASN A 41 37.21 33.77 -24.17
N LYS A 42 36.42 34.84 -24.14
CA LYS A 42 35.24 34.97 -23.25
C LYS A 42 34.24 33.87 -23.46
N LEU A 43 34.05 33.42 -24.74
CA LEU A 43 33.12 32.35 -25.07
C LEU A 43 33.58 30.98 -24.52
N ALA A 44 34.87 30.69 -24.61
CA ALA A 44 35.46 29.49 -24.04
C ALA A 44 35.35 29.43 -22.53
N VAL A 45 35.59 30.58 -21.87
CA VAL A 45 35.41 30.71 -20.40
C VAL A 45 33.97 30.52 -19.98
N ALA A 46 33.01 31.10 -20.73
CA ALA A 46 31.58 30.91 -20.47
C ALA A 46 31.18 29.43 -20.59
N GLY A 47 31.66 28.72 -21.64
CA GLY A 47 31.43 27.29 -21.80
C GLY A 47 32.03 26.47 -20.67
N LEU A 48 33.21 26.81 -20.20
CA LEU A 48 33.85 26.12 -19.07
C LEU A 48 33.05 26.33 -17.77
N VAL A 49 32.57 27.55 -17.52
CA VAL A 49 31.75 27.83 -16.32
C VAL A 49 30.47 27.02 -16.34
N ILE A 50 29.78 26.95 -17.49
CA ILE A 50 28.56 26.14 -17.63
C ILE A 50 28.87 24.67 -17.38
N LEU A 51 29.95 24.14 -17.97
CA LEU A 51 30.34 22.74 -17.78
C LEU A 51 30.66 22.41 -16.33
N VAL A 52 31.43 23.28 -15.64
CA VAL A 52 31.73 23.12 -14.21
C VAL A 52 30.45 23.20 -13.37
N ALA A 53 29.56 24.13 -13.69
CA ALA A 53 28.29 24.26 -12.97
C ALA A 53 27.42 23.01 -13.15
N MET A 54 27.31 22.45 -14.37
CA MET A 54 26.59 21.20 -14.61
C MET A 54 27.22 20.02 -13.89
N PHE A 55 28.54 19.95 -13.86
CA PHE A 55 29.26 18.90 -13.15
C PHE A 55 29.01 18.96 -11.63
N LEU A 56 29.14 20.15 -11.05
CA LEU A 56 28.83 20.38 -9.63
C LEU A 56 27.38 20.06 -9.32
N PHE A 57 26.46 20.48 -10.17
CA PHE A 57 25.03 20.19 -9.98
C PHE A 57 24.75 18.68 -10.03
N SER A 58 25.39 17.94 -10.94
CA SER A 58 25.23 16.50 -11.06
C SER A 58 25.71 15.75 -9.80
N PHE A 59 26.82 16.15 -9.20
CA PHE A 59 27.36 15.44 -8.02
C PHE A 59 26.78 15.96 -6.70
N ILE A 60 26.60 17.26 -6.56
CA ILE A 60 26.10 17.86 -5.31
C ILE A 60 24.58 17.72 -5.24
N GLY A 61 23.88 17.77 -6.39
CA GLY A 61 22.43 17.68 -6.44
C GLY A 61 21.89 16.38 -5.80
N GLY A 62 22.55 15.25 -6.05
CA GLY A 62 22.23 13.98 -5.43
C GLY A 62 22.48 13.92 -3.92
N MET A 63 23.49 14.66 -3.42
CA MET A 63 23.80 14.72 -1.98
C MET A 63 22.89 15.66 -1.20
N VAL A 64 22.41 16.71 -1.85
CA VAL A 64 21.57 17.76 -1.22
C VAL A 64 20.08 17.43 -1.38
N SER A 65 19.73 16.59 -2.34
CA SER A 65 18.34 16.18 -2.54
C SER A 65 17.87 15.31 -1.36
N PRO A 66 16.80 15.70 -0.66
CA PRO A 66 16.21 14.87 0.39
C PRO A 66 15.43 13.67 -0.18
N TYR A 67 15.39 13.52 -1.48
CA TYR A 67 14.58 12.52 -2.18
C TYR A 67 15.42 11.32 -2.61
N ASN A 68 14.89 10.11 -2.39
CA ASN A 68 15.53 8.88 -2.81
C ASN A 68 15.27 8.63 -4.31
N GLU A 69 16.21 7.98 -5.01
CA GLU A 69 16.09 7.66 -6.45
C GLU A 69 14.84 6.81 -6.78
N SER A 70 14.37 6.03 -5.83
CA SER A 70 13.16 5.19 -5.96
C SER A 70 11.86 5.92 -5.58
N GLN A 71 11.94 7.18 -5.14
CA GLN A 71 10.76 7.92 -4.71
C GLN A 71 9.95 8.41 -5.91
N VAL A 72 8.79 7.81 -6.10
CA VAL A 72 7.85 8.22 -7.14
C VAL A 72 6.99 9.37 -6.62
N PHE A 73 7.22 10.57 -7.14
CA PHE A 73 6.35 11.70 -6.88
C PHE A 73 5.11 11.58 -7.78
N ARG A 74 3.97 11.29 -7.16
CA ARG A 74 2.69 11.48 -7.83
C ARG A 74 2.25 12.92 -7.56
N LYS A 75 1.90 13.64 -8.60
CA LYS A 75 1.34 14.98 -8.45
C LYS A 75 -0.05 14.84 -7.82
N THR A 76 -0.12 15.18 -6.55
CA THR A 76 -1.35 15.10 -5.77
C THR A 76 -1.75 16.54 -5.48
N ASP A 77 -2.71 17.05 -6.22
CA ASP A 77 -3.15 18.44 -6.05
C ASP A 77 -3.99 18.64 -4.79
N HIS A 78 -4.44 17.58 -4.09
CA HIS A 78 -5.19 17.68 -2.84
C HIS A 78 -5.02 16.44 -1.95
N VAL A 79 -5.15 16.64 -0.67
CA VAL A 79 -5.18 15.76 0.49
C VAL A 79 -5.65 14.33 0.16
N TRP A 80 -4.68 13.44 -0.11
CA TRP A 80 -4.96 12.10 -0.64
C TRP A 80 -4.95 11.02 0.44
N LYS A 81 -4.88 11.42 1.69
CA LYS A 81 -4.86 10.47 2.80
C LYS A 81 -6.17 9.70 2.91
N ASP A 82 -7.23 10.28 2.37
CA ASP A 82 -8.60 9.89 2.66
C ASP A 82 -9.39 9.58 1.39
N TYR A 83 -8.73 9.01 0.37
CA TYR A 83 -9.36 8.69 -0.91
C TYR A 83 -9.41 7.18 -1.14
N ALA A 84 -10.58 6.67 -1.42
CA ALA A 84 -10.78 5.33 -1.92
C ALA A 84 -11.45 5.37 -3.29
N GLY A 85 -10.80 4.80 -4.29
CA GLY A 85 -11.33 4.66 -5.64
C GLY A 85 -11.91 3.27 -5.85
N ALA A 86 -13.12 3.20 -6.38
CA ALA A 86 -13.73 1.94 -6.79
C ALA A 86 -13.90 1.91 -8.31
N THR A 87 -13.35 0.88 -8.93
CA THR A 87 -13.50 0.61 -10.37
C THR A 87 -14.26 -0.69 -10.59
N TYR A 88 -14.98 -0.81 -11.69
CA TYR A 88 -15.73 -2.02 -12.00
C TYR A 88 -14.87 -3.08 -12.67
N ASN A 89 -15.04 -4.33 -12.24
CA ASN A 89 -14.51 -5.53 -12.88
C ASN A 89 -15.64 -6.36 -13.48
N LYS A 90 -15.33 -7.14 -14.52
CA LYS A 90 -16.30 -8.04 -15.17
C LYS A 90 -16.67 -9.26 -14.31
N SER A 91 -15.75 -9.70 -13.47
CA SER A 91 -15.91 -10.87 -12.63
C SER A 91 -15.96 -10.49 -11.16
N TYR A 92 -16.62 -11.27 -10.34
CA TYR A 92 -16.59 -11.12 -8.90
C TYR A 92 -15.18 -11.34 -8.35
N ILE A 93 -14.82 -10.50 -7.40
CA ILE A 93 -13.62 -10.60 -6.56
C ILE A 93 -14.10 -10.96 -5.16
N PHE A 94 -13.37 -11.85 -4.52
CA PHE A 94 -13.69 -12.32 -3.17
C PHE A 94 -12.65 -11.80 -2.20
N THR A 95 -13.11 -11.16 -1.15
CA THR A 95 -12.27 -10.71 -0.04
C THR A 95 -12.71 -11.47 1.19
N THR A 96 -11.76 -12.12 1.86
CA THR A 96 -12.03 -12.93 3.06
C THR A 96 -11.86 -12.11 4.32
N ALA A 97 -12.71 -12.36 5.31
CA ALA A 97 -12.57 -11.80 6.64
C ALA A 97 -11.26 -12.23 7.31
N ASN A 98 -10.76 -11.43 8.24
CA ASN A 98 -9.52 -11.72 8.95
C ASN A 98 -9.62 -13.07 9.68
N GLY A 99 -8.69 -13.99 9.36
CA GLY A 99 -8.65 -15.33 9.95
C GLY A 99 -9.66 -16.33 9.37
N ALA A 100 -10.50 -15.93 8.41
CA ALA A 100 -11.42 -16.82 7.73
C ALA A 100 -10.80 -17.41 6.45
N GLU A 101 -11.24 -18.60 6.06
CA GLU A 101 -10.88 -19.23 4.80
C GLU A 101 -12.11 -19.38 3.90
N PHE A 102 -11.99 -18.90 2.67
CA PHE A 102 -13.01 -19.12 1.64
C PHE A 102 -12.39 -19.83 0.44
N PRO A 103 -12.68 -21.15 0.25
CA PRO A 103 -11.96 -21.96 -0.72
C PRO A 103 -12.34 -21.61 -2.16
N ALA A 104 -11.44 -21.88 -3.10
CA ALA A 104 -11.68 -21.67 -4.54
C ALA A 104 -12.93 -22.43 -5.06
N GLN A 105 -13.25 -23.59 -4.48
CA GLN A 105 -14.48 -24.31 -4.80
C GLN A 105 -15.71 -23.51 -4.37
N GLY A 106 -15.65 -22.82 -3.22
CA GLY A 106 -16.71 -21.92 -2.76
C GLY A 106 -16.97 -20.79 -3.76
N GLN A 107 -15.89 -20.18 -4.30
CA GLN A 107 -16.02 -19.13 -5.31
C GLN A 107 -16.75 -19.60 -6.58
N GLN A 108 -16.48 -20.82 -7.05
CA GLN A 108 -17.17 -21.40 -8.20
C GLN A 108 -18.64 -21.70 -7.88
N LYS A 109 -18.91 -22.23 -6.69
CA LYS A 109 -20.27 -22.55 -6.23
C LYS A 109 -21.11 -21.30 -6.02
N PHE A 110 -20.49 -20.23 -5.52
CA PHE A 110 -21.12 -18.90 -5.39
C PHE A 110 -21.68 -18.42 -6.74
N ILE A 111 -20.87 -18.45 -7.80
CA ILE A 111 -21.30 -18.02 -9.14
C ILE A 111 -22.48 -18.87 -9.63
N LEU A 112 -22.45 -20.17 -9.36
CA LEU A 112 -23.56 -21.07 -9.74
C LEU A 112 -24.83 -20.82 -8.92
N ALA A 113 -24.67 -20.53 -7.61
CA ALA A 113 -25.77 -20.23 -6.70
C ALA A 113 -26.47 -18.93 -7.07
N THR A 114 -25.70 -17.86 -7.25
CA THR A 114 -26.23 -16.54 -7.62
C THR A 114 -26.92 -16.56 -8.99
N ASN A 115 -26.36 -17.26 -9.98
CA ASN A 115 -26.99 -17.42 -11.29
C ASN A 115 -28.31 -18.20 -11.23
N LYS A 116 -28.51 -19.06 -10.22
CA LYS A 116 -29.73 -19.82 -10.00
C LYS A 116 -30.72 -19.13 -9.06
N GLY A 117 -30.32 -18.04 -8.44
CA GLY A 117 -31.11 -17.34 -7.42
C GLY A 117 -31.20 -18.11 -6.09
N ASN A 118 -30.19 -18.90 -5.76
CA ASN A 118 -30.14 -19.61 -4.49
C ASN A 118 -29.54 -18.71 -3.41
N ASP A 119 -30.10 -18.81 -2.21
CA ASP A 119 -29.62 -18.05 -1.03
C ASP A 119 -28.49 -18.75 -0.27
N SER A 120 -28.11 -19.96 -0.72
CA SER A 120 -27.05 -20.74 -0.09
C SER A 120 -26.44 -21.76 -1.06
N PHE A 121 -25.26 -22.24 -0.70
CA PHE A 121 -24.59 -23.33 -1.40
C PHE A 121 -23.69 -24.12 -0.44
N GLU A 122 -23.30 -25.32 -0.83
CA GLU A 122 -22.40 -26.18 -0.07
C GLU A 122 -21.08 -26.36 -0.81
N ALA A 123 -19.97 -26.16 -0.11
CA ALA A 123 -18.62 -26.39 -0.62
C ALA A 123 -17.72 -26.95 0.51
N ASN A 124 -16.98 -28.03 0.24
CA ASN A 124 -16.12 -28.72 1.21
C ASN A 124 -16.83 -29.07 2.53
N ASP A 125 -18.06 -29.58 2.43
CA ASP A 125 -18.91 -29.96 3.57
C ASP A 125 -19.28 -28.79 4.52
N VAL A 126 -19.10 -27.54 4.06
CA VAL A 126 -19.52 -26.32 4.76
C VAL A 126 -20.67 -25.69 3.98
N THR A 127 -21.72 -25.33 4.69
CA THR A 127 -22.84 -24.58 4.11
C THR A 127 -22.55 -23.10 4.20
N TYR A 128 -22.65 -22.42 3.07
CA TYR A 128 -22.49 -20.97 2.95
C TYR A 128 -23.83 -20.32 2.64
N GLY A 129 -24.22 -19.37 3.47
CA GLY A 129 -25.37 -18.51 3.23
C GLY A 129 -24.96 -17.28 2.41
N LEU A 130 -25.87 -16.77 1.62
CA LEU A 130 -25.67 -15.61 0.76
C LEU A 130 -26.67 -14.51 1.13
N GLU A 131 -26.19 -13.32 1.31
CA GLU A 131 -27.00 -12.12 1.47
C GLU A 131 -26.59 -11.09 0.44
N GLN A 132 -27.55 -10.69 -0.40
CA GLN A 132 -27.31 -9.62 -1.36
C GLN A 132 -27.42 -8.27 -0.66
N LYS A 133 -26.30 -7.57 -0.55
CA LYS A 133 -26.20 -6.23 0.06
C LYS A 133 -26.39 -5.11 -0.97
N GLY A 134 -26.05 -5.38 -2.25
CA GLY A 134 -26.15 -4.42 -3.34
C GLY A 134 -26.22 -5.10 -4.71
N GLU A 135 -26.23 -4.32 -5.80
CA GLU A 135 -26.37 -4.85 -7.17
C GLU A 135 -25.28 -5.88 -7.51
N ASP A 136 -24.04 -5.57 -7.19
CA ASP A 136 -22.86 -6.41 -7.42
C ASP A 136 -22.08 -6.67 -6.11
N TYR A 137 -22.79 -6.70 -4.97
CA TYR A 137 -22.20 -6.89 -3.65
C TYR A 137 -23.00 -7.93 -2.84
N TRP A 138 -22.30 -8.95 -2.39
CA TRP A 138 -22.85 -10.07 -1.63
C TRP A 138 -22.00 -10.37 -0.40
N ALA A 139 -22.63 -10.48 0.75
CA ALA A 139 -22.03 -11.05 1.93
C ALA A 139 -22.14 -12.57 1.91
N ILE A 140 -21.11 -13.28 2.34
CA ILE A 140 -21.00 -14.73 2.38
C ILE A 140 -20.78 -15.16 3.82
N TYR A 141 -21.72 -15.90 4.36
CA TYR A 141 -21.70 -16.41 5.73
C TYR A 141 -21.38 -17.89 5.72
N SER A 142 -20.49 -18.35 6.59
CA SER A 142 -20.36 -19.78 6.84
C SER A 142 -21.22 -20.17 8.03
N SER A 143 -21.84 -21.35 7.95
CA SER A 143 -22.51 -21.99 9.08
C SER A 143 -21.73 -23.27 9.43
N GLU A 144 -21.05 -23.26 10.57
CA GLU A 144 -20.34 -24.41 11.09
C GLU A 144 -21.14 -25.03 12.23
N SER A 145 -21.37 -26.36 12.13
CA SER A 145 -21.96 -27.11 13.23
C SER A 145 -20.97 -27.30 14.36
N VAL A 146 -21.25 -26.75 15.51
CA VAL A 146 -20.40 -26.89 16.72
C VAL A 146 -20.74 -28.15 17.48
N ALA A 147 -22.03 -28.36 17.73
CA ALA A 147 -22.50 -29.49 18.51
C ALA A 147 -23.91 -29.92 18.15
N THR A 148 -24.21 -31.17 18.40
CA THR A 148 -25.59 -31.65 18.54
C THR A 148 -25.90 -31.86 20.03
N VAL A 149 -27.10 -31.44 20.44
CA VAL A 149 -27.54 -31.51 21.83
C VAL A 149 -28.84 -32.30 21.92
N LEU A 150 -28.74 -33.41 22.64
CA LEU A 150 -29.92 -34.22 22.97
C LEU A 150 -30.35 -33.95 24.38
N THR A 151 -31.56 -33.40 24.56
CA THR A 151 -32.13 -33.17 25.90
C THR A 151 -33.16 -34.23 26.25
N LEU A 152 -32.85 -35.05 27.25
CA LEU A 152 -33.71 -36.09 27.74
C LEU A 152 -33.98 -35.88 29.24
N LYS A 153 -35.26 -35.81 29.62
CA LYS A 153 -35.67 -35.62 31.02
C LYS A 153 -34.99 -34.46 31.72
N GLY A 154 -34.78 -33.35 31.00
CA GLY A 154 -34.15 -32.14 31.54
C GLY A 154 -32.62 -32.20 31.66
N LYS A 155 -31.98 -33.25 31.12
CA LYS A 155 -30.53 -33.33 31.07
C LYS A 155 -30.07 -33.26 29.61
N SER A 156 -29.22 -32.29 29.32
CA SER A 156 -28.63 -32.10 28.00
C SER A 156 -27.35 -32.89 27.88
N THR A 157 -27.16 -33.55 26.73
CA THR A 157 -25.96 -34.25 26.36
C THR A 157 -25.43 -33.62 25.08
N TYR A 158 -24.21 -33.13 25.14
CA TYR A 158 -23.54 -32.43 24.05
C TYR A 158 -22.60 -33.38 23.31
N LYS A 159 -22.69 -33.37 22.00
CA LYS A 159 -21.79 -34.10 21.11
C LYS A 159 -21.15 -33.10 20.16
N GLN A 160 -19.83 -32.93 20.26
CA GLN A 160 -19.09 -32.08 19.33
C GLN A 160 -19.17 -32.64 17.91
N VAL A 161 -19.39 -31.76 16.93
CA VAL A 161 -19.51 -32.11 15.50
C VAL A 161 -18.45 -31.42 14.68
N GLY A 162 -18.17 -30.15 14.93
CA GLY A 162 -17.16 -29.36 14.22
C GLY A 162 -15.81 -29.31 14.94
N ASN A 163 -14.98 -28.37 14.49
CA ASN A 163 -13.65 -28.16 15.06
C ASN A 163 -13.67 -27.28 16.32
N THR A 164 -14.74 -26.54 16.53
CA THR A 164 -14.91 -25.68 17.70
C THR A 164 -15.13 -26.48 18.95
N GLU A 165 -14.28 -26.27 19.95
CA GLU A 165 -14.41 -26.93 21.26
C GLU A 165 -15.64 -26.41 22.01
N ILE A 166 -16.40 -27.33 22.59
CA ILE A 166 -17.58 -26.97 23.38
C ILE A 166 -17.15 -26.60 24.80
N THR A 167 -17.01 -25.31 25.06
CA THR A 167 -16.69 -24.78 26.39
C THR A 167 -17.89 -24.84 27.34
N ASP A 168 -17.65 -24.64 28.61
CA ASP A 168 -18.76 -24.63 29.61
C ASP A 168 -19.64 -23.37 29.41
N GLU A 169 -19.04 -22.25 28.96
CA GLU A 169 -19.78 -21.03 28.62
C GLU A 169 -20.76 -21.24 27.45
N ILE A 170 -20.39 -22.05 26.46
CA ILE A 170 -21.28 -22.40 25.33
C ILE A 170 -22.45 -23.27 25.84
N LYS A 171 -22.19 -24.20 26.77
CA LYS A 171 -23.26 -25.03 27.35
C LYS A 171 -24.23 -24.19 28.19
N GLU A 172 -23.70 -23.28 29.03
CA GLU A 172 -24.50 -22.37 29.85
C GLU A 172 -25.35 -21.44 28.96
N GLY A 173 -24.73 -20.81 27.94
CA GLY A 173 -25.43 -19.97 26.97
C GLY A 173 -26.55 -20.71 26.24
N TYR A 174 -26.29 -21.96 25.81
CA TYR A 174 -27.33 -22.79 25.23
C TYR A 174 -28.48 -23.11 26.17
N GLU A 175 -28.20 -23.50 27.42
CA GLU A 175 -29.23 -23.83 28.42
C GLU A 175 -30.08 -22.59 28.77
N GLU A 176 -29.46 -21.44 28.91
CA GLU A 176 -30.16 -20.17 29.13
C GLU A 176 -31.04 -19.79 27.92
N ALA A 177 -30.52 -19.90 26.69
CA ALA A 177 -31.28 -19.61 25.49
C ALA A 177 -32.52 -20.53 25.36
N VAL A 178 -32.34 -21.84 25.58
CA VAL A 178 -33.45 -22.81 25.54
C VAL A 178 -34.47 -22.53 26.66
N ALA A 179 -34.05 -22.15 27.86
CA ALA A 179 -34.95 -21.78 28.98
C ALA A 179 -35.78 -20.53 28.66
N ASN A 180 -35.24 -19.60 27.88
CA ASN A 180 -35.89 -18.38 27.45
C ASN A 180 -36.62 -18.49 26.08
N ASP A 181 -36.69 -19.69 25.50
CA ASP A 181 -37.27 -19.94 24.18
C ASP A 181 -36.58 -19.11 23.06
N ALA A 182 -35.29 -18.85 23.23
CA ALA A 182 -34.47 -18.14 22.29
C ALA A 182 -33.77 -19.12 21.33
N ASN A 183 -33.61 -18.71 20.07
CA ASN A 183 -32.95 -19.50 19.05
C ASN A 183 -31.48 -19.10 18.85
N THR A 184 -31.01 -18.08 19.57
CA THR A 184 -29.63 -17.59 19.48
C THR A 184 -29.11 -17.23 20.87
N PHE A 185 -27.78 -17.34 21.04
CA PHE A 185 -27.08 -16.88 22.23
C PHE A 185 -25.69 -16.40 21.83
N GLU A 186 -25.06 -15.61 22.67
CA GLU A 186 -23.75 -15.02 22.41
C GLU A 186 -22.76 -15.44 23.50
N VAL A 187 -21.56 -15.87 23.08
CA VAL A 187 -20.44 -16.18 23.98
C VAL A 187 -19.18 -15.56 23.37
N ASP A 188 -18.48 -14.76 24.15
CA ASP A 188 -17.23 -14.08 23.75
C ASP A 188 -17.34 -13.32 22.42
N GLY A 189 -18.48 -12.64 22.19
CA GLY A 189 -18.72 -11.87 20.97
C GLY A 189 -19.05 -12.74 19.75
N THR A 190 -19.18 -14.05 19.92
CA THR A 190 -19.60 -14.98 18.86
C THR A 190 -21.07 -15.36 19.04
N THR A 191 -21.87 -15.15 17.99
CA THR A 191 -23.29 -15.52 17.99
C THR A 191 -23.46 -16.97 17.56
N TYR A 192 -24.11 -17.76 18.40
CA TYR A 192 -24.50 -19.15 18.15
C TYR A 192 -25.97 -19.22 17.85
N THR A 193 -26.32 -20.07 16.88
CA THR A 193 -27.71 -20.32 16.49
C THR A 193 -28.09 -21.74 16.88
N ILE A 194 -29.29 -21.91 17.39
CA ILE A 194 -29.88 -23.20 17.77
C ILE A 194 -30.88 -23.60 16.70
N GLU A 195 -30.57 -24.67 15.97
CA GLU A 195 -31.45 -25.23 14.96
C GLU A 195 -32.04 -26.57 15.43
N LYS A 196 -33.32 -26.77 15.22
CA LYS A 196 -33.99 -28.01 15.59
C LYS A 196 -33.82 -29.07 14.52
N ALA A 197 -33.07 -30.11 14.81
CA ALA A 197 -32.80 -31.24 13.93
C ALA A 197 -33.49 -32.51 14.47
N GLY A 198 -34.77 -32.64 14.21
CA GLY A 198 -35.57 -33.77 14.67
C GLY A 198 -35.76 -33.82 16.21
N ARG A 199 -35.06 -34.74 16.88
CA ARG A 199 -35.09 -34.88 18.36
C ARG A 199 -33.91 -34.20 19.04
N GLU A 200 -32.99 -33.72 18.29
CA GLU A 200 -31.77 -33.06 18.76
C GLU A 200 -31.84 -31.59 18.35
N ASN A 201 -31.14 -30.74 19.08
CA ASN A 201 -30.85 -29.41 18.66
C ASN A 201 -29.41 -29.37 18.12
N GLN A 202 -29.18 -28.59 17.09
CA GLN A 202 -27.87 -28.34 16.53
C GLN A 202 -27.44 -26.92 16.91
N ILE A 203 -26.24 -26.80 17.48
CA ILE A 203 -25.61 -25.51 17.72
C ILE A 203 -24.72 -25.22 16.54
N THR A 204 -24.96 -24.09 15.89
CA THR A 204 -24.18 -23.63 14.74
C THR A 204 -23.60 -22.25 15.02
N ILE A 205 -22.42 -21.99 14.49
CA ILE A 205 -21.85 -20.65 14.40
C ILE A 205 -22.11 -20.14 12.98
N SER A 206 -22.68 -18.94 12.87
CA SER A 206 -22.77 -18.25 11.59
C SER A 206 -21.95 -16.97 11.67
N GLY A 207 -20.98 -16.84 10.80
CA GLY A 207 -20.13 -15.66 10.69
C GLY A 207 -19.90 -15.28 9.24
N GLU A 208 -19.77 -14.00 8.96
CA GLU A 208 -19.35 -13.53 7.66
C GLU A 208 -17.89 -13.93 7.42
N VAL A 209 -17.65 -14.73 6.40
CA VAL A 209 -16.31 -15.25 6.09
C VAL A 209 -15.70 -14.58 4.87
N ALA A 210 -16.52 -14.03 4.00
CA ALA A 210 -16.09 -13.34 2.81
C ALA A 210 -17.19 -12.43 2.29
N PHE A 211 -16.83 -11.52 1.43
CA PHE A 211 -17.77 -10.88 0.53
C PHE A 211 -17.32 -11.04 -0.92
N ALA A 212 -18.28 -10.95 -1.83
CA ALA A 212 -18.07 -10.96 -3.27
C ALA A 212 -18.55 -9.65 -3.87
N THR A 213 -17.71 -8.99 -4.63
CA THR A 213 -18.05 -7.75 -5.32
C THR A 213 -17.40 -7.67 -6.69
N LYS A 214 -17.99 -6.88 -7.61
CA LYS A 214 -17.32 -6.52 -8.86
C LYS A 214 -16.57 -5.20 -8.78
N LYS A 215 -16.54 -4.57 -7.60
CA LYS A 215 -15.80 -3.32 -7.38
C LYS A 215 -14.37 -3.64 -6.92
N VAL A 216 -13.39 -3.03 -7.58
CA VAL A 216 -11.96 -3.11 -7.22
C VAL A 216 -11.56 -1.81 -6.57
N PHE A 217 -11.11 -1.89 -5.33
CA PHE A 217 -10.67 -0.72 -4.59
C PHE A 217 -9.20 -0.38 -4.85
N SER A 218 -8.92 0.90 -4.88
CA SER A 218 -7.57 1.44 -4.87
C SER A 218 -7.50 2.59 -3.87
N ALA A 219 -6.54 2.56 -2.97
CA ALA A 219 -6.27 3.68 -2.10
C ALA A 219 -5.35 4.69 -2.76
N ALA A 220 -5.49 5.94 -2.41
CA ALA A 220 -4.65 7.01 -2.90
C ALA A 220 -3.21 6.94 -2.38
N THR A 221 -2.98 6.29 -1.26
CA THR A 221 -1.67 6.09 -0.68
C THR A 221 -1.32 4.61 -0.67
N ASN A 222 -0.05 4.28 -0.96
CA ASN A 222 0.43 2.89 -0.95
C ASN A 222 0.45 2.26 0.44
N ASP A 223 0.23 3.05 1.49
CA ASP A 223 0.32 2.64 2.89
C ASP A 223 -1.05 2.31 3.51
N ALA A 224 -2.16 2.51 2.79
CA ALA A 224 -3.48 2.15 3.29
C ALA A 224 -3.71 0.64 3.12
N GLU A 225 -3.82 -0.06 4.23
CA GLU A 225 -4.27 -1.45 4.24
C GLU A 225 -5.75 -1.50 3.91
N MET A 226 -6.08 -1.92 2.70
CA MET A 226 -7.45 -2.13 2.26
C MET A 226 -7.87 -3.56 2.61
N GLY A 227 -7.94 -3.85 3.89
CA GLY A 227 -8.42 -5.11 4.41
C GLY A 227 -9.93 -5.34 4.18
N PHE A 228 -10.43 -6.43 4.74
CA PHE A 228 -11.85 -6.80 4.65
C PHE A 228 -12.77 -5.68 5.15
N ASP A 229 -12.55 -5.20 6.38
CA ASP A 229 -13.42 -4.22 7.03
C ASP A 229 -13.39 -2.86 6.31
N PHE A 230 -12.24 -2.44 5.79
CA PHE A 230 -12.12 -1.22 4.99
C PHE A 230 -12.95 -1.28 3.72
N GLN A 231 -12.80 -2.38 2.97
CA GLN A 231 -13.53 -2.55 1.72
C GLN A 231 -15.04 -2.72 1.96
N GLN A 232 -15.43 -3.36 3.05
CA GLN A 232 -16.82 -3.51 3.45
C GLN A 232 -17.45 -2.15 3.78
N ALA A 233 -16.79 -1.32 4.61
CA ALA A 233 -17.27 0.02 4.92
C ALA A 233 -17.41 0.89 3.66
N ALA A 234 -16.46 0.79 2.74
CA ALA A 234 -16.52 1.49 1.46
C ALA A 234 -17.67 0.99 0.57
N LEU A 235 -17.93 -0.32 0.53
CA LEU A 235 -19.04 -0.92 -0.22
C LEU A 235 -20.39 -0.49 0.34
N ASP A 236 -20.56 -0.54 1.65
CA ASP A 236 -21.79 -0.13 2.32
C ASP A 236 -22.11 1.33 2.04
N ALA A 237 -21.11 2.20 2.08
CA ALA A 237 -21.28 3.62 1.73
C ALA A 237 -21.66 3.83 0.26
N ILE A 238 -21.07 3.05 -0.66
CA ILE A 238 -21.42 3.11 -2.09
C ILE A 238 -22.87 2.68 -2.33
N GLU A 239 -23.35 1.63 -1.66
CA GLU A 239 -24.71 1.13 -1.84
C GLU A 239 -25.78 2.10 -1.30
N VAL A 240 -25.44 2.87 -0.26
CA VAL A 240 -26.28 3.95 0.27
C VAL A 240 -26.19 5.23 -0.59
N GLY A 241 -25.13 5.35 -1.39
CA GLY A 241 -24.88 6.53 -2.23
C GLY A 241 -24.12 7.64 -1.53
N ASP A 242 -23.41 7.32 -0.45
CA ASP A 242 -22.59 8.26 0.27
C ASP A 242 -21.31 8.59 -0.50
N ALA A 243 -20.87 9.85 -0.41
CA ALA A 243 -19.63 10.32 -1.04
C ALA A 243 -18.38 10.09 -0.17
N SER A 244 -18.55 9.59 1.05
CA SER A 244 -17.46 9.34 1.99
C SER A 244 -17.89 8.30 3.04
N PHE A 245 -16.89 7.68 3.68
CA PHE A 245 -17.10 6.77 4.81
C PHE A 245 -16.03 6.97 5.87
N GLU A 246 -16.30 6.52 7.08
CA GLU A 246 -15.34 6.53 8.19
C GLU A 246 -14.74 5.14 8.40
N TYR A 247 -13.42 5.08 8.55
CA TYR A 247 -12.71 3.86 8.88
C TYR A 247 -11.49 4.19 9.74
N ASP A 248 -11.33 3.49 10.86
CA ASP A 248 -10.23 3.66 11.83
C ASP A 248 -9.98 5.13 12.24
N GLY A 249 -11.08 5.87 12.44
CA GLY A 249 -11.05 7.27 12.86
C GLY A 249 -10.64 8.28 11.78
N ALA A 250 -10.53 7.85 10.53
CA ALA A 250 -10.29 8.70 9.37
C ALA A 250 -11.50 8.70 8.42
N THR A 251 -11.77 9.84 7.80
CA THR A 251 -12.83 9.98 6.78
C THR A 251 -12.20 9.82 5.40
N TYR A 252 -12.75 8.92 4.60
CA TYR A 252 -12.31 8.63 3.24
C TYR A 252 -13.32 9.14 2.21
N GLU A 253 -12.88 9.93 1.25
CA GLU A 253 -13.70 10.34 0.12
C GLU A 253 -13.79 9.19 -0.90
N LEU A 254 -15.01 8.88 -1.35
CA LEU A 254 -15.28 7.85 -2.35
C LEU A 254 -15.33 8.45 -3.75
N THR A 255 -14.61 7.81 -4.67
CA THR A 255 -14.77 8.07 -6.10
C THR A 255 -15.09 6.76 -6.80
N THR A 256 -16.26 6.69 -7.41
CA THR A 256 -16.70 5.54 -8.20
C THR A 256 -16.53 5.84 -9.68
N THR A 257 -15.98 4.89 -10.42
CA THR A 257 -15.99 4.95 -11.88
C THR A 257 -17.18 4.17 -12.38
N GLU A 258 -18.01 4.80 -13.19
CA GLU A 258 -19.17 4.14 -13.76
C GLU A 258 -18.78 2.93 -14.62
N LYS A 259 -19.69 1.99 -14.68
CA LYS A 259 -19.59 0.78 -15.50
C LYS A 259 -19.70 1.18 -16.97
N GLU A 260 -18.62 1.04 -17.73
CA GLU A 260 -18.67 1.14 -19.20
C GLU A 260 -19.34 -0.09 -19.85
#